data_8ce2af2c98e026befc7182ca122fe097
#
_entry.id   8ce2af2c98e026befc7182ca122fe097
#
_cell.length_a   1.000
_cell.length_b   1.000
_cell.length_c   1.000
_cell.angle_alpha   90.00
_cell.angle_beta   90.00
_cell.angle_gamma   90.00
#
_symmetry.space_group_name_H-M   'P 1'
#
loop_
_entity.id
_entity.type
_entity.pdbx_description
1 polymer ?
#
loop_
_entity_poly.entity_id
_entity_poly.type
_entity_poly.pdbx_seq_one_letter_code
_entity_poly.pdbx_strand_id
1 'polypeptide(L)'
;MLATFVYYGPARTGAMSVAGAVTPTIVWSVAGVAVGAVFGVAGAIWRATTSTSLSTAALVLVGTSIAAEAMWHLSQRTYGDEPRTAAMLASLAAIGVAVPCLAGDARRAGTGMALVALLAVPGAAVVETVSLSTNGVVSAIRQR
;
A
#
# COMPACT_ATOMS: atom_id res chain seq x y z
N MET A 1 -1.92 6.95 10.48
CA MET A 1 -1.18 7.84 11.41
C MET A 1 -0.77 7.13 12.71
N LEU A 2 -1.68 6.55 13.49
CA LEU A 2 -1.34 5.86 14.75
C LEU A 2 -0.31 4.74 14.56
N ALA A 3 -0.46 3.89 13.55
CA ALA A 3 0.48 2.80 13.27
C ALA A 3 1.89 3.29 12.95
N THR A 4 2.03 4.38 12.18
CA THR A 4 3.32 4.97 11.84
C THR A 4 3.98 5.60 13.07
N PHE A 5 3.20 6.25 13.92
CA PHE A 5 3.68 6.83 15.17
C PHE A 5 4.14 5.75 16.16
N VAL A 6 3.39 4.65 16.28
CA VAL A 6 3.76 3.51 17.14
C VAL A 6 5.01 2.80 16.62
N TYR A 7 5.16 2.67 15.30
CA TYR A 7 6.30 1.98 14.69
C TYR A 7 7.62 2.78 14.79
N TYR A 8 7.56 4.09 14.56
CA TYR A 8 8.73 4.98 14.57
C TYR A 8 8.84 5.83 15.83
N GLY A 9 7.88 5.73 16.75
CA GLY A 9 7.85 6.53 17.98
C GLY A 9 8.84 6.05 19.07
N PRO A 10 8.78 6.68 20.24
CA PRO A 10 9.82 6.58 21.28
C PRO A 10 10.15 5.19 21.79
N ALA A 11 9.30 4.19 21.57
CA ALA A 11 9.55 2.83 22.03
C ALA A 11 10.77 2.14 21.39
N ARG A 12 11.32 2.70 20.29
CA ARG A 12 12.56 2.24 19.64
C ARG A 12 13.75 3.19 19.80
N THR A 13 13.62 4.21 20.60
CA THR A 13 14.63 5.28 20.76
C THR A 13 15.92 4.87 21.48
N GLY A 14 16.06 3.64 21.92
CA GLY A 14 17.35 3.15 22.48
C GLY A 14 18.52 3.14 21.49
N ALA A 15 18.26 3.22 20.18
CA ALA A 15 19.29 3.17 19.13
C ALA A 15 19.23 4.34 18.12
N MET A 16 18.20 5.20 18.16
CA MET A 16 18.05 6.34 17.23
C MET A 16 17.98 7.65 17.99
N SER A 17 18.64 8.70 17.49
CA SER A 17 18.43 10.07 18.00
C SER A 17 16.98 10.50 17.73
N VAL A 18 16.43 11.38 18.57
CA VAL A 18 15.08 11.93 18.40
C VAL A 18 14.88 12.48 16.98
N ALA A 19 15.86 13.20 16.43
CA ALA A 19 15.82 13.68 15.06
C ALA A 19 15.75 12.53 14.03
N GLY A 20 16.41 11.41 14.29
CA GLY A 20 16.37 10.24 13.43
C GLY A 20 15.02 9.54 13.36
N ALA A 21 14.19 9.67 14.41
CA ALA A 21 12.84 9.10 14.45
C ALA A 21 11.78 10.07 13.90
N VAL A 22 11.93 11.37 14.11
CA VAL A 22 10.95 12.39 13.70
C VAL A 22 10.84 12.50 12.17
N THR A 23 11.95 12.51 11.45
CA THR A 23 11.95 12.69 9.99
C THR A 23 11.19 11.56 9.27
N PRO A 24 11.49 10.26 9.49
CA PRO A 24 10.70 9.18 8.89
C PRO A 24 9.22 9.26 9.28
N THR A 25 8.91 9.59 10.54
CA THR A 25 7.52 9.70 11.00
C THR A 25 6.75 10.76 10.23
N ILE A 26 7.34 11.95 10.01
CA ILE A 26 6.69 13.03 9.24
C ILE A 26 6.50 12.60 7.79
N VAL A 27 7.54 12.09 7.13
CA VAL A 27 7.48 11.68 5.72
C VAL A 27 6.41 10.62 5.49
N TRP A 28 6.40 9.58 6.30
CA TRP A 28 5.40 8.51 6.18
C TRP A 28 4.00 8.95 6.58
N SER A 29 3.87 9.91 7.51
CA SER A 29 2.56 10.49 7.85
C SER A 29 1.99 11.31 6.70
N VAL A 30 2.80 12.13 6.03
CA VAL A 30 2.38 12.89 4.84
C VAL A 30 1.99 11.95 3.70
N ALA A 31 2.82 10.93 3.43
CA ALA A 31 2.49 9.89 2.44
C ALA A 31 1.17 9.18 2.79
N GLY A 32 0.97 8.82 4.06
CA GLY A 32 -0.25 8.18 4.55
C GLY A 32 -1.51 9.05 4.39
N VAL A 33 -1.39 10.36 4.56
CA VAL A 33 -2.50 11.30 4.29
C VAL A 33 -2.84 11.33 2.80
N ALA A 34 -1.84 11.41 1.92
CA ALA A 34 -2.05 11.41 0.48
C ALA A 34 -2.72 10.11 0.00
N VAL A 35 -2.20 8.97 0.43
CA VAL A 35 -2.78 7.64 0.13
C VAL A 35 -4.19 7.53 0.71
N GLY A 36 -4.41 7.97 1.94
CA GLY A 36 -5.73 7.97 2.59
C GLY A 36 -6.76 8.81 1.83
N ALA A 37 -6.36 9.96 1.27
CA ALA A 37 -7.23 10.77 0.42
C ALA A 37 -7.63 10.03 -0.87
N VAL A 38 -6.68 9.37 -1.53
CA VAL A 38 -6.96 8.56 -2.74
C VAL A 38 -7.94 7.44 -2.44
N PHE A 39 -7.71 6.68 -1.37
CA PHE A 39 -8.63 5.61 -0.96
C PHE A 39 -10.00 6.14 -0.49
N GLY A 40 -10.03 7.29 0.18
CA GLY A 40 -11.26 7.96 0.57
C GLY A 40 -12.11 8.33 -0.64
N VAL A 41 -11.50 8.93 -1.66
CA VAL A 41 -12.16 9.26 -2.93
C VAL A 41 -12.63 7.99 -3.66
N ALA A 42 -11.80 6.97 -3.76
CA ALA A 42 -12.17 5.70 -4.38
C ALA A 42 -13.37 5.05 -3.65
N GLY A 43 -13.37 5.05 -2.31
CA GLY A 43 -14.48 4.55 -1.50
C GLY A 43 -15.76 5.36 -1.67
N ALA A 44 -15.66 6.68 -1.77
CA ALA A 44 -16.80 7.55 -2.03
C ALA A 44 -17.39 7.31 -3.44
N ILE A 45 -16.54 7.21 -4.45
CA ILE A 45 -16.94 6.87 -5.82
C ILE A 45 -17.67 5.52 -5.83
N TRP A 46 -17.08 4.50 -5.22
CA TRP A 46 -17.69 3.17 -5.17
C TRP A 46 -19.10 3.20 -4.57
N ARG A 47 -19.30 3.94 -3.48
CA ARG A 47 -20.60 4.00 -2.76
C ARG A 47 -21.62 4.92 -3.37
N ALA A 48 -21.19 6.04 -3.94
CA ALA A 48 -22.09 7.10 -4.40
C ALA A 48 -22.41 7.03 -5.91
N THR A 49 -21.58 6.35 -6.71
CA THR A 49 -21.77 6.34 -8.15
C THR A 49 -22.78 5.29 -8.60
N THR A 50 -23.65 5.66 -9.50
CA THR A 50 -24.50 4.73 -10.27
C THR A 50 -23.76 4.15 -11.48
N SER A 51 -22.61 4.73 -11.84
CA SER A 51 -21.76 4.25 -12.93
C SER A 51 -21.02 2.99 -12.52
N THR A 52 -21.37 1.89 -13.16
CA THR A 52 -20.78 0.59 -12.91
C THR A 52 -19.29 0.51 -13.26
N SER A 53 -18.87 1.25 -14.29
CA SER A 53 -17.46 1.32 -14.70
C SER A 53 -16.61 2.06 -13.67
N LEU A 54 -17.09 3.19 -13.15
CA LEU A 54 -16.38 3.95 -12.12
C LEU A 54 -16.29 3.18 -10.79
N SER A 55 -17.38 2.49 -10.41
CA SER A 55 -17.37 1.63 -9.23
C SER A 55 -16.35 0.50 -9.37
N THR A 56 -16.31 -0.18 -10.52
CA THR A 56 -15.32 -1.23 -10.77
C THR A 56 -13.89 -0.67 -10.78
N ALA A 57 -13.67 0.48 -11.42
CA ALA A 57 -12.35 1.12 -11.43
C ALA A 57 -11.86 1.48 -10.02
N ALA A 58 -12.75 1.97 -9.15
CA ALA A 58 -12.42 2.25 -7.75
C ALA A 58 -11.99 0.99 -6.99
N LEU A 59 -12.70 -0.12 -7.16
CA LEU A 59 -12.35 -1.41 -6.55
C LEU A 59 -11.02 -1.96 -7.10
N VAL A 60 -10.79 -1.84 -8.41
CA VAL A 60 -9.52 -2.24 -9.04
C VAL A 60 -8.36 -1.41 -8.50
N LEU A 61 -8.52 -0.10 -8.33
CA LEU A 61 -7.50 0.76 -7.75
C LEU A 61 -7.10 0.31 -6.34
N VAL A 62 -8.09 0.09 -5.47
CA VAL A 62 -7.87 -0.37 -4.09
C VAL A 62 -7.21 -1.75 -4.08
N GLY A 63 -7.75 -2.69 -4.85
CA GLY A 63 -7.24 -4.06 -4.94
C GLY A 63 -5.79 -4.11 -5.45
N THR A 64 -5.50 -3.32 -6.51
CA THR A 64 -4.15 -3.23 -7.08
C THR A 64 -3.15 -2.66 -6.08
N SER A 65 -3.52 -1.64 -5.32
CA SER A 65 -2.63 -1.05 -4.33
C SER A 65 -2.25 -2.05 -3.24
N ILE A 66 -3.22 -2.80 -2.71
CA ILE A 66 -2.98 -3.83 -1.69
C ILE A 66 -2.11 -4.96 -2.25
N ALA A 67 -2.44 -5.46 -3.44
CA ALA A 67 -1.72 -6.55 -4.06
C ALA A 67 -0.28 -6.15 -4.43
N ALA A 68 -0.09 -4.95 -4.99
CA ALA A 68 1.22 -4.43 -5.38
C ALA A 68 2.16 -4.25 -4.19
N GLU A 69 1.66 -3.69 -3.10
CA GLU A 69 2.45 -3.50 -1.88
C GLU A 69 2.84 -4.86 -1.27
N ALA A 70 1.90 -5.79 -1.18
CA ALA A 70 2.18 -7.13 -0.69
C ALA A 70 3.21 -7.87 -1.57
N MET A 71 3.10 -7.77 -2.89
CA MET A 71 4.05 -8.37 -3.84
C MET A 71 5.43 -7.73 -3.72
N TRP A 72 5.49 -6.40 -3.58
CA TRP A 72 6.76 -5.71 -3.37
C TRP A 72 7.45 -6.20 -2.09
N HIS A 73 6.73 -6.29 -0.97
CA HIS A 73 7.28 -6.81 0.27
C HIS A 73 7.73 -8.28 0.15
N LEU A 74 6.99 -9.11 -0.59
CA LEU A 74 7.39 -10.49 -0.87
C LEU A 74 8.69 -10.59 -1.66
N SER A 75 8.97 -9.60 -2.53
CA SER A 75 10.22 -9.55 -3.30
C SER A 75 11.42 -9.13 -2.47
N GLN A 76 11.21 -8.52 -1.30
CA GLN A 76 12.27 -8.10 -0.40
C GLN A 76 12.76 -9.31 0.43
N ARG A 77 14.03 -9.68 0.32
CA ARG A 77 14.62 -10.83 1.05
C ARG A 77 14.34 -10.80 2.55
N THR A 78 14.35 -9.61 3.14
CA THR A 78 14.12 -9.42 4.58
C THR A 78 12.74 -9.91 5.06
N TYR A 79 11.72 -9.87 4.19
CA TYR A 79 10.34 -10.23 4.54
C TYR A 79 9.89 -11.54 3.90
N GLY A 80 10.44 -11.88 2.71
CA GLY A 80 10.04 -13.07 1.97
C GLY A 80 10.66 -14.37 2.51
N ASP A 81 11.78 -14.28 3.24
CA ASP A 81 12.50 -15.45 3.72
C ASP A 81 11.86 -16.08 4.98
N GLU A 82 11.02 -15.33 5.72
CA GLU A 82 10.29 -15.85 6.86
C GLU A 82 8.94 -16.43 6.43
N PRO A 83 8.68 -17.75 6.65
CA PRO A 83 7.47 -18.42 6.13
C PRO A 83 6.16 -17.79 6.61
N ARG A 84 6.11 -17.32 7.86
CA ARG A 84 4.90 -16.68 8.42
C ARG A 84 4.63 -15.33 7.76
N THR A 85 5.66 -14.53 7.60
CA THR A 85 5.58 -13.21 6.95
C THR A 85 5.23 -13.38 5.48
N ALA A 86 5.86 -14.33 4.78
CA ALA A 86 5.53 -14.67 3.39
C ALA A 86 4.06 -15.12 3.25
N ALA A 87 3.56 -15.97 4.14
CA ALA A 87 2.16 -16.41 4.11
C ALA A 87 1.17 -15.25 4.36
N MET A 88 1.50 -14.35 5.28
CA MET A 88 0.68 -13.16 5.55
C MET A 88 0.63 -12.23 4.33
N LEU A 89 1.77 -11.95 3.71
CA LEU A 89 1.86 -11.11 2.52
C LEU A 89 1.15 -11.74 1.32
N ALA A 90 1.29 -13.05 1.12
CA ALA A 90 0.56 -13.78 0.09
C ALA A 90 -0.96 -13.70 0.31
N SER A 91 -1.41 -13.79 1.57
CA SER A 91 -2.82 -13.61 1.93
C SER A 91 -3.32 -12.20 1.63
N LEU A 92 -2.53 -11.17 1.92
CA LEU A 92 -2.85 -9.79 1.57
C LEU A 92 -2.92 -9.57 0.06
N ALA A 93 -2.00 -10.15 -0.70
CA ALA A 93 -2.06 -10.10 -2.16
C ALA A 93 -3.34 -10.76 -2.70
N ALA A 94 -3.70 -11.94 -2.16
CA ALA A 94 -4.94 -12.63 -2.52
C ALA A 94 -6.18 -11.81 -2.16
N ILE A 95 -6.21 -11.16 -0.99
CA ILE A 95 -7.28 -10.23 -0.59
C ILE A 95 -7.37 -9.07 -1.59
N GLY A 96 -6.24 -8.45 -1.95
CA GLY A 96 -6.20 -7.38 -2.95
C GLY A 96 -6.82 -7.81 -4.27
N VAL A 97 -6.48 -8.99 -4.76
CA VAL A 97 -7.06 -9.57 -5.99
C VAL A 97 -8.56 -9.82 -5.83
N ALA A 98 -9.03 -10.18 -4.64
CA ALA A 98 -10.43 -10.49 -4.36
C ALA A 98 -11.31 -9.24 -4.14
N VAL A 99 -10.73 -8.04 -3.90
CA VAL A 99 -11.51 -6.79 -3.67
C VAL A 99 -12.58 -6.55 -4.74
N PRO A 100 -12.35 -6.76 -6.04
CA PRO A 100 -13.40 -6.58 -7.05
C PRO A 100 -14.63 -7.49 -6.90
N CYS A 101 -14.56 -8.57 -6.11
CA CYS A 101 -15.73 -9.39 -5.80
C CYS A 101 -16.84 -8.61 -5.09
N LEU A 102 -16.48 -7.49 -4.44
CA LEU A 102 -17.44 -6.57 -3.81
C LEU A 102 -18.37 -5.87 -4.83
N ALA A 103 -18.07 -5.97 -6.13
CA ALA A 103 -18.92 -5.41 -7.18
C ALA A 103 -20.30 -6.09 -7.31
N GLY A 104 -20.50 -7.26 -6.68
CA GLY A 104 -21.78 -7.98 -6.65
C GLY A 104 -22.20 -8.66 -7.96
N ASP A 105 -21.43 -8.50 -9.04
CA ASP A 105 -21.66 -9.08 -10.37
C ASP A 105 -20.45 -9.94 -10.76
N ALA A 106 -20.68 -11.23 -11.01
CA ALA A 106 -19.62 -12.20 -11.28
C ALA A 106 -18.74 -11.83 -12.48
N ARG A 107 -19.33 -11.27 -13.56
CA ARG A 107 -18.59 -10.86 -14.75
C ARG A 107 -17.64 -9.68 -14.45
N ARG A 108 -18.13 -8.70 -13.68
CA ARG A 108 -17.33 -7.53 -13.27
C ARG A 108 -16.26 -7.92 -12.27
N ALA A 109 -16.61 -8.78 -11.30
CA ALA A 109 -15.66 -9.33 -10.36
C ALA A 109 -14.51 -10.03 -11.10
N GLY A 110 -14.80 -10.91 -12.04
CA GLY A 110 -13.80 -11.61 -12.84
C GLY A 110 -12.90 -10.66 -13.64
N THR A 111 -13.49 -9.68 -14.34
CA THR A 111 -12.72 -8.67 -15.08
C THR A 111 -11.87 -7.82 -14.13
N GLY A 112 -12.43 -7.39 -13.01
CA GLY A 112 -11.72 -6.62 -12.00
C GLY A 112 -10.55 -7.38 -11.40
N MET A 113 -10.73 -8.64 -11.04
CA MET A 113 -9.66 -9.52 -10.52
C MET A 113 -8.54 -9.69 -11.53
N ALA A 114 -8.87 -9.92 -12.82
CA ALA A 114 -7.88 -10.02 -13.88
C ALA A 114 -7.09 -8.72 -14.04
N LEU A 115 -7.75 -7.57 -13.97
CA LEU A 115 -7.09 -6.27 -14.01
C LEU A 115 -6.17 -6.05 -12.79
N VAL A 116 -6.61 -6.39 -11.59
CA VAL A 116 -5.77 -6.29 -10.38
C VAL A 116 -4.52 -7.17 -10.55
N ALA A 117 -4.68 -8.42 -10.94
CA ALA A 117 -3.55 -9.34 -11.14
C ALA A 117 -2.56 -8.82 -12.21
N LEU A 118 -3.07 -8.25 -13.31
CA LEU A 118 -2.25 -7.66 -14.36
C LEU A 118 -1.50 -6.40 -13.90
N LEU A 119 -2.16 -5.55 -13.09
CA LEU A 119 -1.62 -4.27 -12.66
C LEU A 119 -0.78 -4.37 -11.38
N ALA A 120 -0.86 -5.46 -10.62
CA ALA A 120 -0.12 -5.63 -9.37
C ALA A 120 1.41 -5.66 -9.60
N VAL A 121 1.87 -6.27 -10.70
CA VAL A 121 3.31 -6.33 -11.03
C VAL A 121 3.88 -4.94 -11.34
N PRO A 122 3.36 -4.17 -12.32
CA PRO A 122 3.85 -2.81 -12.53
C PRO A 122 3.59 -1.91 -11.31
N GLY A 123 2.51 -2.14 -10.56
CA GLY A 123 2.24 -1.44 -9.30
C GLY A 123 3.34 -1.67 -8.28
N ALA A 124 3.84 -2.88 -8.11
CA ALA A 124 4.95 -3.19 -7.22
C ALA A 124 6.23 -2.42 -7.61
N ALA A 125 6.52 -2.27 -8.90
CA ALA A 125 7.64 -1.46 -9.39
C ALA A 125 7.47 0.04 -9.05
N VAL A 126 6.25 0.56 -9.08
CA VAL A 126 5.94 1.93 -8.64
C VAL A 126 6.18 2.08 -7.14
N VAL A 127 5.74 1.12 -6.32
CA VAL A 127 5.98 1.10 -4.86
C VAL A 127 7.48 1.12 -4.57
N GLU A 128 8.27 0.32 -5.27
CA GLU A 128 9.73 0.30 -5.14
C GLU A 128 10.34 1.67 -5.46
N THR A 129 9.95 2.28 -6.57
CA THR A 129 10.46 3.60 -6.99
C THR A 129 10.13 4.67 -5.96
N VAL A 130 8.90 4.69 -5.44
CA VAL A 130 8.46 5.63 -4.40
C VAL A 130 9.23 5.39 -3.10
N SER A 131 9.42 4.14 -2.69
CA SER A 131 10.17 3.77 -1.49
C SER A 131 11.63 4.22 -1.58
N LEU A 132 12.31 3.98 -2.70
CA LEU A 132 13.69 4.42 -2.94
C LEU A 132 13.80 5.95 -2.91
N SER A 133 12.89 6.66 -3.55
CA SER A 133 12.86 8.12 -3.55
C SER A 133 12.65 8.68 -2.14
N THR A 134 11.73 8.10 -1.37
CA THR A 134 11.43 8.51 0.01
C THR A 134 12.63 8.28 0.92
N ASN A 135 13.29 7.13 0.81
CA ASN A 135 14.50 6.82 1.58
C ASN A 135 15.67 7.75 1.19
N GLY A 136 15.79 8.12 -0.08
CA GLY A 136 16.76 9.11 -0.56
C GLY A 136 16.54 10.49 0.08
N VAL A 137 15.31 10.96 0.13
CA VAL A 137 14.96 12.23 0.81
C VAL A 137 15.28 12.18 2.30
N VAL A 138 14.90 11.09 2.98
CA VAL A 138 15.19 10.92 4.42
C VAL A 138 16.70 10.93 4.67
N SER A 139 17.49 10.26 3.85
CA SER A 139 18.96 10.23 4.00
C SER A 139 19.58 11.60 3.76
N ALA A 140 19.11 12.36 2.76
CA ALA A 140 19.60 13.69 2.45
C ALA A 140 19.31 14.71 3.58
N ILE A 141 18.14 14.60 4.24
CA ILE A 141 17.78 15.44 5.39
C ILE A 141 18.67 15.11 6.61
N ARG A 142 19.01 13.83 6.80
CA ARG A 142 19.84 13.39 7.94
C ARG A 142 21.30 13.85 7.85
N GLN A 143 21.80 14.14 6.65
CA GLN A 143 23.20 14.56 6.42
C GLN A 143 23.41 16.08 6.58
N ARG A 144 22.37 16.84 6.76
CA ARG A 144 22.40 18.29 7.03
C ARG A 144 22.24 18.59 8.52
#